data_428c8d3668c71e8e6b8d19b33cdb96db
#
_entry.id   428c8d3668c71e8e6b8d19b33cdb96db
#
_cell.length_a   1.000
_cell.length_b   1.000
_cell.length_c   1.000
_cell.angle_alpha   90.00
_cell.angle_beta   90.00
_cell.angle_gamma   90.00
#
_symmetry.space_group_name_H-M   'P 1'
#
loop_
_entity.id
_entity.type
_entity.pdbx_description
1 polymer ?
#
loop_
_entity_poly.entity_id
_entity_poly.type
_entity_poly.pdbx_seq_one_letter_code
_entity_poly.pdbx_strand_id
1 'polypeptide(L)'
;MAEQSNIPQMKLYNTPLELGMRSLILLHTSNSAIMDLEKIMYLDYLCLNTSDLDGPKSLHAPIPNRGVQIFSKKDLIQKGLSIMITKDLVKLILQPNGFFYQITEAGTLFLDFFQTKYYLNLSERCKWVNGKWGSESTENIKYYIDNNIQKWGGDFLVNNKSDKL
;
A
#
# COMPACT_ATOMS: atom_id res chain seq x y z
N MET A 1 0.55 4.40 46.34
CA MET A 1 1.31 4.66 45.11
C MET A 1 0.87 3.62 44.10
N ALA A 2 0.08 4.00 43.15
CA ALA A 2 -0.36 3.09 42.08
C ALA A 2 0.70 3.07 41.01
N GLU A 3 1.33 1.92 40.81
CA GLU A 3 2.18 1.67 39.65
C GLU A 3 1.31 1.79 38.40
N GLN A 4 1.52 2.84 37.61
CA GLN A 4 1.01 2.92 36.27
C GLN A 4 1.70 1.85 35.44
N SER A 5 1.00 0.74 35.19
CA SER A 5 1.43 -0.26 34.22
C SER A 5 1.56 0.42 32.86
N ASN A 6 2.79 0.62 32.45
CA ASN A 6 3.16 1.11 31.13
C ASN A 6 2.86 -0.01 30.12
N ILE A 7 1.59 -0.15 29.72
CA ILE A 7 1.20 -1.01 28.61
C ILE A 7 1.78 -0.34 27.37
N PRO A 8 2.72 -0.97 26.66
CA PRO A 8 3.23 -0.39 25.42
C PRO A 8 2.04 -0.19 24.49
N GLN A 9 1.74 1.07 24.17
CA GLN A 9 0.82 1.37 23.07
C GLN A 9 1.41 0.74 21.82
N MET A 10 0.90 -0.44 21.44
CA MET A 10 1.19 -1.02 20.15
C MET A 10 0.74 0.00 19.10
N LYS A 11 1.70 0.56 18.38
CA LYS A 11 1.41 1.33 17.18
C LYS A 11 0.73 0.37 16.19
N LEU A 12 -0.59 0.44 16.12
CA LEU A 12 -1.44 -0.39 15.25
C LEU A 12 -1.27 -0.06 13.76
N TYR A 13 -0.38 0.88 13.41
CA TYR A 13 -0.16 1.32 12.04
C TYR A 13 1.00 0.56 11.40
N ASN A 14 0.77 0.04 10.20
CA ASN A 14 1.73 -0.71 9.40
C ASN A 14 2.14 -2.07 10.00
N THR A 15 1.20 -2.78 10.60
CA THR A 15 1.40 -4.20 10.91
C THR A 15 1.27 -5.05 9.64
N PRO A 16 1.85 -6.26 9.57
CA PRO A 16 1.63 -7.16 8.44
C PRO A 16 0.15 -7.43 8.17
N LEU A 17 -0.66 -7.58 9.21
CA LEU A 17 -2.10 -7.79 9.05
C LEU A 17 -2.79 -6.60 8.39
N GLU A 18 -2.48 -5.38 8.82
CA GLU A 18 -3.04 -4.17 8.21
C GLU A 18 -2.62 -4.02 6.75
N LEU A 19 -1.34 -4.26 6.44
CA LEU A 19 -0.84 -4.21 5.07
C LEU A 19 -1.44 -5.32 4.19
N GLY A 20 -1.67 -6.50 4.76
CA GLY A 20 -2.40 -7.57 4.09
C GLY A 20 -3.83 -7.19 3.76
N MET A 21 -4.54 -6.56 4.72
CA MET A 21 -5.91 -6.06 4.50
C MET A 21 -5.97 -4.97 3.43
N ARG A 22 -5.05 -4.01 3.44
CA ARG A 22 -4.98 -2.99 2.40
C ARG A 22 -4.68 -3.59 1.03
N SER A 23 -3.77 -4.55 0.96
CA SER A 23 -3.48 -5.30 -0.27
C SER A 23 -4.70 -6.06 -0.79
N LEU A 24 -5.48 -6.66 0.11
CA LEU A 24 -6.72 -7.34 -0.24
C LEU A 24 -7.75 -6.37 -0.86
N ILE A 25 -7.92 -5.18 -0.27
CA ILE A 25 -8.80 -4.14 -0.81
C ILE A 25 -8.32 -3.65 -2.17
N LEU A 26 -7.01 -3.46 -2.32
CA LEU A 26 -6.40 -3.04 -3.58
C LEU A 26 -6.63 -4.07 -4.69
N LEU A 27 -6.42 -5.35 -4.40
CA LEU A 27 -6.69 -6.44 -5.33
C LEU A 27 -8.19 -6.56 -5.67
N HIS A 28 -9.06 -6.35 -4.68
CA HIS A 28 -10.51 -6.36 -4.91
C HIS A 28 -10.97 -5.26 -5.86
N THR A 29 -10.47 -4.04 -5.66
CA THR A 29 -10.86 -2.87 -6.45
C THR A 29 -10.22 -2.82 -7.84
N SER A 30 -9.34 -3.75 -8.16
CA SER A 30 -8.69 -3.88 -9.47
C SER A 30 -9.45 -4.74 -10.50
N ASN A 31 -10.71 -5.09 -10.22
CA ASN A 31 -11.51 -5.99 -11.05
C ASN A 31 -10.85 -7.36 -11.29
N SER A 32 -10.33 -7.94 -10.23
CA SER A 32 -9.67 -9.26 -10.22
C SER A 32 -8.38 -9.34 -11.06
N ALA A 33 -7.75 -8.22 -11.36
CA ALA A 33 -6.44 -8.21 -11.99
C ALA A 33 -5.40 -8.88 -11.09
N ILE A 34 -4.42 -9.50 -11.72
CA ILE A 34 -3.25 -10.02 -11.00
C ILE A 34 -2.21 -8.91 -10.84
N MET A 35 -1.53 -8.88 -9.70
CA MET A 35 -0.48 -7.90 -9.42
C MET A 35 0.73 -8.59 -8.82
N ASP A 36 1.92 -8.17 -9.24
CA ASP A 36 3.16 -8.53 -8.54
C ASP A 36 3.32 -7.73 -7.24
N LEU A 37 4.27 -8.13 -6.40
CA LEU A 37 4.52 -7.52 -5.10
C LEU A 37 4.90 -6.02 -5.22
N GLU A 38 5.71 -5.68 -6.20
CA GLU A 38 6.16 -4.29 -6.39
C GLU A 38 5.00 -3.39 -6.81
N LYS A 39 4.14 -3.86 -7.70
CA LYS A 39 2.94 -3.13 -8.09
C LYS A 39 2.04 -2.87 -6.87
N ILE A 40 1.80 -3.88 -6.05
CA ILE A 40 1.02 -3.72 -4.81
C ILE A 40 1.66 -2.68 -3.89
N MET A 41 2.98 -2.73 -3.71
CA MET A 41 3.72 -1.79 -2.88
C MET A 41 3.58 -0.34 -3.37
N TYR A 42 3.73 -0.12 -4.66
CA TYR A 42 3.58 1.21 -5.25
C TYR A 42 2.15 1.73 -5.15
N LEU A 43 1.17 0.89 -5.48
CA LEU A 43 -0.24 1.28 -5.43
C LEU A 43 -0.72 1.48 -3.99
N ASP A 44 -0.22 0.73 -3.00
CA ASP A 44 -0.50 0.96 -1.58
C ASP A 44 -0.10 2.38 -1.16
N TYR A 45 1.09 2.82 -1.55
CA TYR A 45 1.52 4.20 -1.32
C TYR A 45 0.59 5.22 -1.98
N LEU A 46 0.25 5.02 -3.25
CA LEU A 46 -0.61 5.93 -4.00
C LEU A 46 -2.02 6.01 -3.40
N CYS A 47 -2.57 4.89 -2.92
CA CYS A 47 -3.88 4.84 -2.26
C CYS A 47 -3.93 5.66 -0.96
N LEU A 48 -2.83 5.71 -0.22
CA LEU A 48 -2.75 6.48 1.03
C LEU A 48 -2.47 7.97 0.80
N ASN A 49 -1.88 8.32 -0.33
CA ASN A 49 -1.39 9.67 -0.64
C ASN A 49 -2.00 10.25 -1.93
N THR A 50 -3.29 10.06 -2.12
CA THR A 50 -3.99 10.49 -3.33
C THR A 50 -3.91 12.00 -3.60
N SER A 51 -3.75 12.83 -2.58
CA SER A 51 -3.53 14.28 -2.75
C SER A 51 -2.23 14.59 -3.50
N ASP A 52 -1.21 13.72 -3.40
CA ASP A 52 0.04 13.87 -4.13
C ASP A 52 -0.11 13.63 -5.64
N LEU A 53 -1.25 13.09 -6.05
CA LEU A 53 -1.59 12.72 -7.42
C LEU A 53 -2.66 13.64 -8.03
N ASP A 54 -2.91 14.79 -7.41
CA ASP A 54 -4.02 15.68 -7.75
C ASP A 54 -5.40 14.98 -7.68
N GLY A 55 -5.49 13.99 -6.79
CA GLY A 55 -6.67 13.18 -6.56
C GLY A 55 -7.47 13.61 -5.33
N PRO A 56 -8.36 12.73 -4.85
CA PRO A 56 -9.11 12.95 -3.62
C PRO A 56 -8.20 13.22 -2.43
N LYS A 57 -8.71 13.89 -1.40
CA LYS A 57 -7.96 14.15 -0.18
C LYS A 57 -7.37 12.86 0.39
N SER A 58 -6.07 12.86 0.72
CA SER A 58 -5.39 11.74 1.34
C SER A 58 -6.07 11.32 2.65
N LEU A 59 -6.05 10.00 2.94
CA LEU A 59 -6.66 9.44 4.16
C LEU A 59 -5.92 9.87 5.42
N HIS A 60 -4.60 10.03 5.32
CA HIS A 60 -3.73 10.40 6.43
C HIS A 60 -3.11 11.77 6.18
N ALA A 61 -2.77 12.48 7.26
CA ALA A 61 -1.97 13.68 7.16
C ALA A 61 -0.62 13.35 6.49
N PRO A 62 -0.11 14.21 5.58
CA PRO A 62 1.16 13.96 4.93
C PRO A 62 2.29 13.89 5.97
N ILE A 63 3.07 12.81 5.92
CA ILE A 63 4.25 12.62 6.76
C ILE A 63 5.45 13.15 5.98
N PRO A 64 6.36 13.94 6.60
CA PRO A 64 7.62 14.31 5.98
C PRO A 64 8.39 13.06 5.49
N ASN A 65 9.02 13.14 4.33
CA ASN A 65 9.79 12.03 3.73
C ASN A 65 8.98 10.75 3.45
N ARG A 66 7.68 10.85 3.24
CA ARG A 66 6.80 9.69 2.97
C ARG A 66 7.21 8.89 1.74
N GLY A 67 7.79 9.53 0.73
CA GLY A 67 8.27 8.85 -0.47
C GLY A 67 9.34 7.79 -0.19
N VAL A 68 10.22 8.03 0.77
CA VAL A 68 11.26 7.07 1.19
C VAL A 68 10.66 5.83 1.85
N GLN A 69 9.48 5.95 2.45
CA GLN A 69 8.82 4.86 3.16
C GLN A 69 8.23 3.80 2.21
N ILE A 70 8.11 4.07 0.91
CA ILE A 70 7.55 3.11 -0.07
C ILE A 70 8.30 1.79 0.01
N PHE A 71 9.61 1.83 -0.11
CA PHE A 71 10.44 0.63 -0.19
C PHE A 71 10.60 -0.09 1.16
N SER A 72 10.49 0.62 2.27
CA SER A 72 10.59 0.03 3.61
C SER A 72 9.41 -0.89 3.97
N LYS A 73 8.30 -0.79 3.23
CA LYS A 73 7.10 -1.59 3.47
C LYS A 73 7.07 -2.92 2.72
N LYS A 74 8.01 -3.18 1.82
CA LYS A 74 8.00 -4.37 0.95
C LYS A 74 7.87 -5.67 1.75
N ASP A 75 8.71 -5.86 2.76
CA ASP A 75 8.71 -7.07 3.59
C ASP A 75 7.42 -7.22 4.40
N LEU A 76 6.87 -6.11 4.90
CA LEU A 76 5.63 -6.11 5.66
C LEU A 76 4.43 -6.44 4.77
N ILE A 77 4.39 -5.94 3.53
CA ILE A 77 3.36 -6.28 2.54
C ILE A 77 3.45 -7.77 2.19
N GLN A 78 4.65 -8.28 1.96
CA GLN A 78 4.86 -9.71 1.67
C GLN A 78 4.38 -10.60 2.82
N LYS A 79 4.69 -10.25 4.06
CA LYS A 79 4.16 -10.95 5.25
C LYS A 79 2.64 -10.84 5.35
N GLY A 80 2.08 -9.68 5.06
CA GLY A 80 0.64 -9.46 5.03
C GLY A 80 -0.07 -10.31 3.97
N LEU A 81 0.48 -10.36 2.76
CA LEU A 81 -0.04 -11.22 1.69
C LEU A 81 0.05 -12.71 2.06
N SER A 82 1.12 -13.13 2.73
CA SER A 82 1.24 -14.51 3.25
C SER A 82 0.14 -14.84 4.25
N ILE A 83 -0.23 -13.90 5.12
CA ILE A 83 -1.38 -14.06 6.03
C ILE A 83 -2.68 -14.22 5.23
N MET A 84 -2.90 -13.40 4.20
CA MET A 84 -4.10 -13.47 3.37
C MET A 84 -4.18 -14.78 2.58
N ILE A 85 -3.04 -15.29 2.10
CA ILE A 85 -2.96 -16.60 1.43
C ILE A 85 -3.30 -17.73 2.41
N THR A 86 -2.75 -17.72 3.61
CA THR A 86 -3.04 -18.73 4.66
C THR A 86 -4.53 -18.77 5.00
N LYS A 87 -5.23 -17.64 4.89
CA LYS A 87 -6.68 -17.53 5.12
C LYS A 87 -7.53 -17.78 3.87
N ASP A 88 -6.91 -18.16 2.77
CA ASP A 88 -7.57 -18.38 1.46
C ASP A 88 -8.29 -17.13 0.90
N LEU A 89 -7.87 -15.95 1.30
CA LEU A 89 -8.42 -14.69 0.81
C LEU A 89 -7.70 -14.17 -0.43
N VAL A 90 -6.44 -14.56 -0.61
CA VAL A 90 -5.57 -14.26 -1.75
C VAL A 90 -4.95 -15.56 -2.24
N LYS A 91 -4.82 -15.70 -3.54
CA LYS A 91 -4.07 -16.80 -4.18
C LYS A 91 -2.81 -16.29 -4.85
N LEU A 92 -1.76 -17.10 -4.76
CA LEU A 92 -0.50 -16.89 -5.46
C LEU A 92 -0.58 -17.54 -6.85
N ILE A 93 -0.23 -16.77 -7.87
CA ILE A 93 -0.22 -17.23 -9.27
C ILE A 93 1.23 -17.21 -9.75
N LEU A 94 1.74 -18.37 -10.18
CA LEU A 94 3.03 -18.47 -10.83
C LEU A 94 2.88 -18.22 -12.33
N GLN A 95 3.72 -17.33 -12.84
CA GLN A 95 3.88 -17.08 -14.27
C GLN A 95 5.37 -17.16 -14.64
N PRO A 96 5.72 -17.29 -15.92
CA PRO A 96 7.14 -17.33 -16.34
C PRO A 96 7.95 -16.10 -15.93
N ASN A 97 7.28 -14.95 -15.77
CA ASN A 97 7.88 -13.66 -15.39
C ASN A 97 7.78 -13.36 -13.89
N GLY A 98 7.31 -14.28 -13.04
CA GLY A 98 7.32 -14.11 -11.60
C GLY A 98 6.08 -14.55 -10.85
N PHE A 99 5.96 -14.06 -9.62
CA PHE A 99 4.86 -14.34 -8.70
C PHE A 99 3.86 -13.21 -8.72
N PHE A 100 2.59 -13.56 -8.85
CA PHE A 100 1.47 -12.62 -8.86
C PHE A 100 0.44 -13.00 -7.82
N TYR A 101 -0.30 -12.03 -7.35
CA TYR A 101 -1.35 -12.16 -6.35
C TYR A 101 -2.69 -11.80 -6.95
N GLN A 102 -3.72 -12.54 -6.57
CA GLN A 102 -5.10 -12.28 -6.96
C GLN A 102 -6.02 -12.53 -5.78
N ILE A 103 -7.06 -11.71 -5.65
CA ILE A 103 -8.11 -11.97 -4.66
C ILE A 103 -8.89 -13.24 -5.04
N THR A 104 -9.30 -14.02 -4.02
CA THR A 104 -10.19 -15.16 -4.19
C THR A 104 -11.65 -14.73 -4.07
N GLU A 105 -12.58 -15.62 -4.41
CA GLU A 105 -14.01 -15.41 -4.13
C GLU A 105 -14.25 -15.25 -2.62
N ALA A 106 -13.62 -16.08 -1.80
CA ALA A 106 -13.67 -15.95 -0.34
C ALA A 106 -13.15 -14.58 0.14
N GLY A 107 -12.09 -14.06 -0.47
CA GLY A 107 -11.57 -12.72 -0.19
C GLY A 107 -12.58 -11.63 -0.50
N THR A 108 -13.27 -11.73 -1.64
CA THR A 108 -14.31 -10.79 -2.03
C THR A 108 -15.48 -10.80 -1.03
N LEU A 109 -15.99 -11.99 -0.69
CA LEU A 109 -17.06 -12.15 0.30
C LEU A 109 -16.64 -11.67 1.69
N PHE A 110 -15.39 -11.89 2.08
CA PHE A 110 -14.86 -11.42 3.35
C PHE A 110 -14.91 -9.89 3.47
N LEU A 111 -14.61 -9.18 2.40
CA LEU A 111 -14.64 -7.71 2.39
C LEU A 111 -16.05 -7.13 2.52
N ASP A 112 -17.09 -7.88 2.13
CA ASP A 112 -18.50 -7.45 2.26
C ASP A 112 -18.93 -7.23 3.71
N PHE A 113 -18.21 -7.83 4.67
CA PHE A 113 -18.49 -7.62 6.10
C PHE A 113 -17.98 -6.29 6.66
N PHE A 114 -17.15 -5.55 5.93
CA PHE A 114 -16.56 -4.30 6.39
C PHE A 114 -17.40 -3.10 5.98
N GLN A 115 -17.89 -2.35 6.98
CA GLN A 115 -18.76 -1.19 6.79
C GLN A 115 -18.24 0.06 7.54
N THR A 116 -17.01 0.02 8.08
CA THR A 116 -16.45 1.18 8.77
C THR A 116 -16.18 2.31 7.80
N LYS A 117 -16.30 3.56 8.27
CA LYS A 117 -16.00 4.75 7.46
C LYS A 117 -14.59 4.71 6.89
N TYR A 118 -13.61 4.26 7.68
CA TYR A 118 -12.22 4.13 7.23
C TYR A 118 -12.09 3.16 6.06
N TYR A 119 -12.71 1.97 6.17
CA TYR A 119 -12.70 0.97 5.11
C TYR A 119 -13.33 1.50 3.82
N LEU A 120 -14.50 2.15 3.92
CA LEU A 120 -15.20 2.69 2.75
C LEU A 120 -14.37 3.79 2.06
N ASN A 121 -13.75 4.68 2.84
CA ASN A 121 -12.87 5.71 2.31
C ASN A 121 -11.63 5.12 1.65
N LEU A 122 -11.00 4.11 2.26
CA LEU A 122 -9.84 3.43 1.69
C LEU A 122 -10.20 2.71 0.39
N SER A 123 -11.33 2.01 0.36
CA SER A 123 -11.83 1.33 -0.85
C SER A 123 -12.07 2.33 -2.00
N GLU A 124 -12.64 3.48 -1.69
CA GLU A 124 -12.84 4.56 -2.67
C GLU A 124 -11.50 5.08 -3.24
N ARG A 125 -10.48 5.28 -2.38
CA ARG A 125 -9.14 5.69 -2.81
C ARG A 125 -8.48 4.62 -3.68
N CYS A 126 -8.59 3.35 -3.28
CA CYS A 126 -8.07 2.23 -4.08
C CYS A 126 -8.77 2.12 -5.44
N LYS A 127 -10.09 2.32 -5.51
CA LYS A 127 -10.83 2.37 -6.80
C LYS A 127 -10.33 3.49 -7.69
N TRP A 128 -10.14 4.69 -7.13
CA TRP A 128 -9.64 5.83 -7.88
C TRP A 128 -8.23 5.58 -8.43
N VAL A 129 -7.32 5.06 -7.60
CA VAL A 129 -5.95 4.71 -8.00
C VAL A 129 -5.95 3.62 -9.07
N ASN A 130 -6.72 2.55 -8.89
CA ASN A 130 -6.83 1.49 -9.86
C ASN A 130 -7.45 1.96 -11.20
N GLY A 131 -8.37 2.91 -11.16
CA GLY A 131 -8.91 3.55 -12.37
C GLY A 131 -7.85 4.29 -13.18
N LYS A 132 -6.85 4.85 -12.51
CA LYS A 132 -5.78 5.63 -13.14
C LYS A 132 -4.53 4.80 -13.46
N TRP A 133 -4.16 3.87 -12.57
CA TRP A 133 -2.89 3.15 -12.60
C TRP A 133 -3.02 1.63 -12.72
N GLY A 134 -4.22 1.09 -12.55
CA GLY A 134 -4.44 -0.36 -12.47
C GLY A 134 -4.05 -1.12 -13.73
N SER A 135 -4.21 -0.52 -14.91
CA SER A 135 -3.83 -1.11 -16.20
C SER A 135 -2.37 -0.86 -16.58
N GLU A 136 -1.66 0.01 -15.86
CA GLU A 136 -0.27 0.31 -16.13
C GLU A 136 0.64 -0.86 -15.72
N SER A 137 1.77 -1.00 -16.42
CA SER A 137 2.80 -1.97 -16.03
C SER A 137 3.48 -1.53 -14.74
N THR A 138 4.07 -2.49 -14.02
CA THR A 138 4.84 -2.21 -12.80
C THR A 138 5.97 -1.25 -13.07
N GLU A 139 6.64 -1.39 -14.22
CA GLU A 139 7.74 -0.53 -14.68
C GLU A 139 7.27 0.92 -14.91
N ASN A 140 6.09 1.11 -15.53
CA ASN A 140 5.53 2.45 -15.75
C ASN A 140 5.17 3.13 -14.44
N ILE A 141 4.60 2.40 -13.50
CA ILE A 141 4.29 2.92 -12.16
C ILE A 141 5.57 3.29 -11.42
N LYS A 142 6.58 2.41 -11.46
CA LYS A 142 7.90 2.68 -10.90
C LYS A 142 8.52 3.94 -11.46
N TYR A 143 8.52 4.09 -12.78
CA TYR A 143 9.05 5.28 -13.44
C TYR A 143 8.34 6.56 -12.98
N TYR A 144 7.02 6.52 -12.87
CA TYR A 144 6.24 7.63 -12.34
C TYR A 144 6.64 7.99 -10.89
N ILE A 145 6.76 6.99 -10.03
CA ILE A 145 7.16 7.18 -8.63
C ILE A 145 8.57 7.76 -8.54
N ASP A 146 9.53 7.19 -9.26
CA ASP A 146 10.93 7.65 -9.25
C ASP A 146 11.04 9.13 -9.66
N ASN A 147 10.22 9.58 -10.61
CA ASN A 147 10.20 10.98 -11.06
C ASN A 147 9.52 11.94 -10.08
N ASN A 148 8.70 11.44 -9.17
CA ASN A 148 7.93 12.28 -8.25
C ASN A 148 8.35 12.12 -6.78
N ILE A 149 9.19 11.13 -6.46
CA ILE A 149 9.56 10.80 -5.08
C ILE A 149 10.19 11.97 -4.34
N GLN A 150 10.95 12.81 -5.04
CA GLN A 150 11.57 14.01 -4.47
C GLN A 150 10.53 15.05 -4.06
N LYS A 151 9.47 15.24 -4.87
CA LYS A 151 8.37 16.14 -4.56
C LYS A 151 7.59 15.69 -3.32
N TRP A 152 7.59 14.40 -3.02
CA TRP A 152 6.87 13.82 -1.90
C TRP A 152 7.70 13.74 -0.62
N GLY A 153 8.73 14.57 -0.49
CA GLY A 153 9.56 14.69 0.71
C GLY A 153 10.93 14.02 0.59
N GLY A 154 11.41 13.80 -0.64
CA GLY A 154 12.78 13.31 -0.92
C GLY A 154 13.88 14.36 -0.81
N ASP A 155 13.56 15.60 -0.41
CA ASP A 155 14.50 16.73 -0.39
C ASP A 155 15.72 16.52 0.50
N PHE A 156 15.65 15.62 1.50
CA PHE A 156 16.78 15.30 2.36
C PHE A 156 17.93 14.56 1.64
N LEU A 157 17.67 13.93 0.49
CA LEU A 157 18.72 13.24 -0.26
C LEU A 157 19.51 14.18 -1.18
N VAL A 158 18.99 15.37 -1.46
CA VAL A 158 19.64 16.37 -2.34
C VAL A 158 20.60 17.25 -1.55
N ASN A 159 20.29 17.61 -0.31
CA ASN A 159 21.11 18.50 0.52
C ASN A 159 22.41 17.87 1.03
N ASN A 160 22.54 16.54 1.03
CA ASN A 160 23.78 15.86 1.41
C ASN A 160 24.83 15.75 0.29
N LYS A 161 24.55 16.24 -0.91
CA LYS A 161 25.53 16.29 -2.01
C LYS A 161 26.15 17.66 -2.23
N SER A 162 25.64 18.72 -1.59
CA SER A 162 26.13 20.09 -1.78
C SER A 162 27.17 20.54 -0.75
N ASP A 163 27.42 19.78 0.30
CA ASP A 163 28.37 20.16 1.36
C ASP A 163 29.73 19.44 1.27
N LYS A 164 30.11 19.00 0.08
CA LYS A 164 31.49 18.54 -0.21
C LYS A 164 32.04 19.28 -1.43
N LEU A 165 32.42 20.52 -1.19
CA LEU A 165 33.45 21.25 -1.93
C LEU A 165 34.31 22.04 -0.96
#